data_b88c57d7339b0fb362df6ffb721c152e
#
_entry.id   b88c57d7339b0fb362df6ffb721c152e
#
_cell.length_a   1.000
_cell.length_b   1.000
_cell.length_c   1.000
_cell.angle_alpha   90.00
_cell.angle_beta   90.00
_cell.angle_gamma   90.00
#
_symmetry.space_group_name_H-M   'P 1'
#
loop_
_entity.id
_entity.type
_entity.pdbx_description
1 polymer ?
#
loop_
_entity_poly.entity_id
_entity_poly.type
_entity_poly.pdbx_seq_one_letter_code
_entity_poly.pdbx_strand_id
1 'polypeptide(L)'
;MSFNKLRTLLYCTGATFIFLLYLYLEKLGTYKIEEQRTFYPPSNRSFLRNTSDGYHKLLNIHFRYKHIPEWCNTSDRYVIAVLSSPDHLENRNVIRLTWGQKALGIKVFFLIANTTDETLQLSINRETLAFRDIVQGDFLDSYKNLSYKHVMALKMVVDNCPNVKYLVKVDDDTFVNTPNLKKFLDQYDQNYGNSSNLLCNTMEYSPALRDGRWKVSVEMFPEEYYPKYCSGYFIIYPMAAISAIYRESQNENVKFLWVDDAFVSGVLAGKARINHTSIRKLSLNYVDITKFMEDFKEFGGRPFLVGRMNLNTEDLKKLWAFLKDHVPKTNILERLELHNL
;
A
#
# COMPACT_ATOMS: atom_id res chain seq x y z
N MET A 1 -26.56 4.84 -56.74
CA MET A 1 -26.41 3.64 -55.90
C MET A 1 -27.61 3.60 -54.96
N SER A 2 -28.46 2.53 -54.98
CA SER A 2 -29.71 2.54 -54.24
C SER A 2 -29.41 2.37 -52.73
N PHE A 3 -30.24 3.00 -51.90
CA PHE A 3 -30.12 2.99 -50.41
C PHE A 3 -30.03 1.59 -49.83
N ASN A 4 -30.57 0.60 -50.50
CA ASN A 4 -30.52 -0.81 -50.09
C ASN A 4 -29.11 -1.44 -50.23
N LYS A 5 -28.31 -1.03 -51.24
CA LYS A 5 -26.92 -1.51 -51.41
C LYS A 5 -26.01 -0.93 -50.36
N LEU A 6 -26.25 0.30 -49.91
CA LEU A 6 -25.44 0.94 -48.84
C LEU A 6 -25.73 0.28 -47.47
N ARG A 7 -27.01 -0.07 -47.21
CA ARG A 7 -27.39 -0.79 -45.98
C ARG A 7 -26.74 -2.19 -45.90
N THR A 8 -26.79 -2.92 -47.03
CA THR A 8 -26.20 -4.28 -47.09
C THR A 8 -24.67 -4.22 -46.91
N LEU A 9 -23.99 -3.18 -47.46
CA LEU A 9 -22.54 -2.98 -47.31
C LEU A 9 -22.18 -2.67 -45.84
N LEU A 10 -22.96 -1.83 -45.13
CA LEU A 10 -22.77 -1.49 -43.75
C LEU A 10 -23.01 -2.68 -42.81
N TYR A 11 -23.97 -3.53 -43.11
CA TYR A 11 -24.19 -4.77 -42.35
C TYR A 11 -23.06 -5.79 -42.56
N CYS A 12 -22.54 -5.94 -43.79
CA CYS A 12 -21.42 -6.83 -44.09
C CYS A 12 -20.10 -6.36 -43.40
N THR A 13 -19.84 -5.05 -43.39
CA THR A 13 -18.63 -4.49 -42.73
C THR A 13 -18.73 -4.57 -41.19
N GLY A 14 -19.92 -4.37 -40.63
CA GLY A 14 -20.17 -4.55 -39.20
C GLY A 14 -19.99 -6.00 -38.74
N ALA A 15 -20.57 -6.95 -39.50
CA ALA A 15 -20.45 -8.37 -39.18
C ALA A 15 -19.00 -8.89 -39.31
N THR A 16 -18.25 -8.44 -40.30
CA THR A 16 -16.81 -8.78 -40.46
C THR A 16 -15.98 -8.16 -39.33
N PHE A 17 -16.27 -6.94 -38.90
CA PHE A 17 -15.55 -6.33 -37.78
C PHE A 17 -15.83 -7.06 -36.47
N ILE A 18 -17.08 -7.44 -36.19
CA ILE A 18 -17.44 -8.22 -35.01
C ILE A 18 -16.79 -9.61 -35.06
N PHE A 19 -16.74 -10.26 -36.20
CA PHE A 19 -16.10 -11.55 -36.37
C PHE A 19 -14.57 -11.48 -36.19
N LEU A 20 -13.93 -10.44 -36.73
CA LEU A 20 -12.50 -10.20 -36.52
C LEU A 20 -12.17 -9.85 -35.06
N LEU A 21 -13.03 -9.10 -34.39
CA LEU A 21 -12.92 -8.82 -32.95
C LEU A 21 -13.10 -10.10 -32.12
N TYR A 22 -14.05 -10.95 -32.50
CA TYR A 22 -14.23 -12.26 -31.85
C TYR A 22 -13.01 -13.16 -32.01
N LEU A 23 -12.46 -13.29 -33.23
CA LEU A 23 -11.23 -14.05 -33.49
C LEU A 23 -10.00 -13.46 -32.75
N TYR A 24 -9.93 -12.13 -32.62
CA TYR A 24 -8.89 -11.47 -31.86
C TYR A 24 -9.02 -11.75 -30.36
N LEU A 25 -10.22 -11.73 -29.82
CA LEU A 25 -10.51 -12.06 -28.42
C LEU A 25 -10.29 -13.57 -28.15
N GLU A 26 -10.62 -14.43 -29.08
CA GLU A 26 -10.38 -15.88 -29.00
C GLU A 26 -8.85 -16.17 -29.02
N LYS A 27 -8.11 -15.46 -29.86
CA LYS A 27 -6.64 -15.53 -29.91
C LYS A 27 -5.99 -14.99 -28.62
N LEU A 28 -6.57 -13.99 -27.97
CA LEU A 28 -6.17 -13.53 -26.64
C LEU A 28 -6.55 -14.54 -25.54
N GLY A 29 -7.66 -15.27 -25.70
CA GLY A 29 -8.10 -16.31 -24.76
C GLY A 29 -7.34 -17.62 -24.87
N THR A 30 -6.69 -17.90 -26.02
CA THR A 30 -5.86 -19.10 -26.26
C THR A 30 -4.38 -18.90 -25.92
N TYR A 31 -3.96 -17.74 -25.44
CA TYR A 31 -2.69 -17.64 -24.76
C TYR A 31 -2.77 -18.54 -23.53
N LYS A 32 -2.38 -19.80 -23.67
CA LYS A 32 -2.00 -20.64 -22.54
C LYS A 32 -1.02 -19.83 -21.72
N ILE A 33 -1.44 -19.48 -20.51
CA ILE A 33 -0.52 -18.97 -19.50
C ILE A 33 0.41 -20.15 -19.23
N GLU A 34 1.52 -20.23 -19.95
CA GLU A 34 2.65 -21.01 -19.49
C GLU A 34 2.97 -20.44 -18.11
N GLU A 35 2.82 -21.27 -17.09
CA GLU A 35 3.34 -21.00 -15.77
C GLU A 35 4.85 -20.73 -15.92
N GLN A 36 5.20 -19.51 -16.26
CA GLN A 36 6.57 -19.07 -16.14
C GLN A 36 6.86 -19.04 -14.64
N ARG A 37 7.32 -20.17 -14.13
CA ARG A 37 8.08 -20.23 -12.89
C ARG A 37 9.34 -19.39 -13.12
N THR A 38 9.21 -18.07 -13.07
CA THR A 38 10.37 -17.20 -13.04
C THR A 38 11.04 -17.39 -11.69
N PHE A 39 11.99 -18.29 -11.67
CA PHE A 39 12.97 -18.43 -10.61
C PHE A 39 13.80 -17.14 -10.64
N TYR A 40 13.45 -16.15 -9.82
CA TYR A 40 14.35 -15.02 -9.61
C TYR A 40 15.51 -15.49 -8.75
N PRO A 41 16.75 -15.30 -9.20
CA PRO A 41 17.88 -15.48 -8.31
C PRO A 41 17.75 -14.49 -7.16
N PRO A 42 18.06 -14.89 -5.92
CA PRO A 42 18.01 -13.99 -4.78
C PRO A 42 18.89 -12.77 -5.08
N SER A 43 18.36 -11.59 -4.78
CA SER A 43 19.10 -10.33 -4.98
C SER A 43 20.46 -10.42 -4.31
N ASN A 44 21.51 -9.88 -4.97
CA ASN A 44 22.93 -10.00 -4.57
C ASN A 44 23.29 -9.23 -3.28
N ARG A 45 22.37 -8.98 -2.39
CA ARG A 45 22.63 -8.30 -1.13
C ARG A 45 22.99 -9.29 -0.03
N SER A 46 24.30 -9.36 0.26
CA SER A 46 24.90 -10.22 1.28
C SER A 46 24.30 -10.05 2.70
N PHE A 47 23.58 -9.02 2.95
CA PHE A 47 23.01 -8.61 4.22
C PHE A 47 21.88 -9.53 4.73
N LEU A 48 21.08 -10.13 3.82
CA LEU A 48 20.00 -11.07 4.15
C LEU A 48 20.34 -12.53 3.76
N ARG A 49 21.50 -12.76 3.15
CA ARG A 49 21.90 -14.07 2.62
C ARG A 49 22.22 -15.13 3.66
N ASN A 50 22.55 -14.75 4.89
CA ASN A 50 22.94 -15.71 5.93
C ASN A 50 21.81 -16.22 6.81
N THR A 51 20.57 -15.83 6.55
CA THR A 51 19.42 -16.38 7.24
C THR A 51 18.70 -17.37 6.33
N SER A 52 19.36 -18.50 6.06
CA SER A 52 18.65 -19.64 5.49
C SER A 52 17.43 -19.91 6.35
N ASP A 53 16.24 -19.65 5.82
CA ASP A 53 14.94 -20.04 6.34
C ASP A 53 14.49 -19.48 7.72
N GLY A 54 15.25 -18.61 8.39
CA GLY A 54 14.90 -18.11 9.73
C GLY A 54 13.53 -17.40 9.79
N TYR A 55 13.20 -16.60 8.79
CA TYR A 55 11.92 -15.87 8.75
C TYR A 55 10.71 -16.79 8.51
N HIS A 56 10.89 -17.94 7.89
CA HIS A 56 9.84 -18.94 7.72
C HIS A 56 9.41 -19.55 9.05
N LYS A 57 10.35 -19.69 9.99
CA LYS A 57 10.06 -20.21 11.32
C LYS A 57 9.18 -19.25 12.11
N LEU A 58 9.43 -17.94 12.02
CA LEU A 58 8.67 -16.94 12.75
C LEU A 58 7.23 -16.83 12.25
N LEU A 59 7.05 -16.64 10.95
CA LEU A 59 5.74 -16.38 10.36
C LEU A 59 5.09 -17.65 9.77
N ASN A 60 5.82 -18.76 9.74
CA ASN A 60 5.38 -20.04 9.17
C ASN A 60 4.85 -19.93 7.73
N ILE A 61 5.40 -18.98 6.97
CA ILE A 61 5.07 -18.75 5.56
C ILE A 61 6.34 -18.55 4.74
N HIS A 62 6.27 -18.98 3.50
CA HIS A 62 7.25 -18.66 2.49
C HIS A 62 6.78 -17.43 1.74
N PHE A 63 7.36 -16.26 1.97
CA PHE A 63 7.03 -15.06 1.20
C PHE A 63 7.41 -15.22 -0.27
N ARG A 64 6.69 -16.09 -0.97
CA ARG A 64 6.74 -16.19 -2.41
C ARG A 64 5.75 -15.20 -2.99
N TYR A 65 6.18 -14.55 -4.04
CA TYR A 65 5.30 -13.70 -4.81
C TYR A 65 4.68 -14.54 -5.92
N LYS A 66 3.36 -14.68 -5.91
CA LYS A 66 2.60 -15.34 -6.97
C LYS A 66 2.58 -14.47 -8.23
N HIS A 67 2.50 -13.14 -8.03
CA HIS A 67 2.61 -12.16 -9.09
C HIS A 67 3.71 -11.16 -8.77
N ILE A 68 4.45 -10.81 -9.81
CA ILE A 68 5.59 -9.90 -9.74
C ILE A 68 5.26 -8.65 -10.53
N PRO A 69 5.27 -7.49 -9.86
CA PRO A 69 5.04 -6.22 -10.52
C PRO A 69 6.28 -5.77 -11.30
N GLU A 70 6.16 -4.64 -11.96
CA GLU A 70 7.31 -3.88 -12.39
C GLU A 70 7.98 -3.22 -11.18
N TRP A 71 9.11 -3.79 -10.72
CA TRP A 71 9.81 -3.33 -9.53
C TRP A 71 10.32 -1.88 -9.63
N CYS A 72 10.91 -1.37 -8.55
CA CYS A 72 11.42 -0.02 -8.48
C CYS A 72 12.60 0.21 -9.44
N ASN A 73 12.58 1.36 -10.11
CA ASN A 73 13.70 1.87 -10.88
C ASN A 73 14.70 2.61 -9.98
N THR A 74 15.86 2.93 -10.52
CA THR A 74 16.91 3.67 -9.80
C THR A 74 16.50 5.09 -9.40
N SER A 75 15.50 5.68 -10.09
CA SER A 75 14.95 7.00 -9.81
C SER A 75 13.85 6.98 -8.73
N ASP A 76 13.30 5.82 -8.40
CA ASP A 76 12.19 5.71 -7.45
C ASP A 76 12.72 5.88 -6.01
N ARG A 77 12.46 7.05 -5.41
CA ARG A 77 12.87 7.38 -4.04
C ARG A 77 11.80 7.09 -3.02
N TYR A 78 10.54 7.09 -3.43
CA TYR A 78 9.36 6.93 -2.58
C TYR A 78 8.45 5.85 -3.13
N VAL A 79 7.99 4.98 -2.26
CA VAL A 79 7.08 3.89 -2.58
C VAL A 79 5.87 3.97 -1.66
N ILE A 80 4.69 3.80 -2.22
CA ILE A 80 3.47 3.56 -1.45
C ILE A 80 3.08 2.09 -1.60
N ALA A 81 2.97 1.39 -0.48
CA ALA A 81 2.42 0.04 -0.41
C ALA A 81 0.99 0.10 0.14
N VAL A 82 0.03 -0.15 -0.72
CA VAL A 82 -1.40 -0.16 -0.39
C VAL A 82 -1.80 -1.58 0.01
N LEU A 83 -2.15 -1.78 1.27
CA LEU A 83 -2.71 -3.05 1.73
C LEU A 83 -4.16 -3.14 1.27
N SER A 84 -4.45 -4.08 0.38
CA SER A 84 -5.77 -4.26 -0.23
C SER A 84 -6.25 -5.70 -0.07
N SER A 85 -7.54 -5.90 -0.25
CA SER A 85 -8.15 -7.23 -0.31
C SER A 85 -8.28 -7.71 -1.76
N PRO A 86 -8.23 -9.01 -2.04
CA PRO A 86 -8.45 -9.56 -3.37
C PRO A 86 -9.70 -9.03 -4.08
N ASP A 87 -10.81 -8.88 -3.36
CA ASP A 87 -12.11 -8.42 -3.86
C ASP A 87 -12.24 -6.89 -4.01
N HIS A 88 -11.26 -6.10 -3.54
CA HIS A 88 -11.29 -4.64 -3.59
C HIS A 88 -10.76 -4.05 -4.92
N LEU A 89 -11.08 -4.66 -6.07
CA LEU A 89 -10.67 -4.17 -7.39
C LEU A 89 -11.10 -2.71 -7.64
N GLU A 90 -12.31 -2.35 -7.20
CA GLU A 90 -12.83 -0.99 -7.39
C GLU A 90 -12.00 0.04 -6.62
N ASN A 91 -11.64 -0.23 -5.36
CA ASN A 91 -10.79 0.64 -4.56
C ASN A 91 -9.42 0.84 -5.24
N ARG A 92 -8.79 -0.25 -5.69
CA ARG A 92 -7.51 -0.16 -6.42
C ARG A 92 -7.62 0.67 -7.69
N ASN A 93 -8.70 0.51 -8.45
CA ASN A 93 -8.93 1.31 -9.67
C ASN A 93 -9.11 2.78 -9.37
N VAL A 94 -9.87 3.13 -8.32
CA VAL A 94 -10.04 4.52 -7.91
C VAL A 94 -8.72 5.13 -7.46
N ILE A 95 -7.91 4.40 -6.70
CA ILE A 95 -6.57 4.84 -6.31
C ILE A 95 -5.70 5.11 -7.52
N ARG A 96 -5.67 4.22 -8.52
CA ARG A 96 -4.93 4.41 -9.78
C ARG A 96 -5.38 5.66 -10.55
N LEU A 97 -6.67 5.98 -10.51
CA LEU A 97 -7.26 7.14 -11.20
C LEU A 97 -7.12 8.45 -10.41
N THR A 98 -6.77 8.38 -9.14
CA THR A 98 -6.70 9.53 -8.24
C THR A 98 -5.30 9.72 -7.67
N TRP A 99 -5.12 9.57 -6.41
CA TRP A 99 -3.89 9.87 -5.69
C TRP A 99 -2.72 8.89 -5.95
N GLY A 100 -3.00 7.70 -6.51
CA GLY A 100 -2.01 6.70 -6.90
C GLY A 100 -1.52 6.81 -8.35
N GLN A 101 -1.81 7.90 -9.06
CA GLN A 101 -1.41 8.08 -10.46
C GLN A 101 0.12 8.06 -10.62
N LYS A 102 0.63 7.32 -11.62
CA LYS A 102 2.07 7.27 -11.96
C LYS A 102 2.68 8.65 -12.24
N ALA A 103 1.89 9.57 -12.78
CA ALA A 103 2.32 10.94 -13.09
C ALA A 103 2.76 11.77 -11.88
N LEU A 104 2.44 11.34 -10.67
CA LEU A 104 2.79 12.04 -9.42
C LEU A 104 4.23 11.76 -8.94
N GLY A 105 4.95 10.85 -9.60
CA GLY A 105 6.37 10.56 -9.31
C GLY A 105 6.59 9.77 -8.02
N ILE A 106 5.58 9.04 -7.55
CA ILE A 106 5.68 8.07 -6.46
C ILE A 106 5.23 6.71 -7.01
N LYS A 107 6.01 5.67 -6.77
CA LYS A 107 5.68 4.31 -7.17
C LYS A 107 4.63 3.74 -6.20
N VAL A 108 3.54 3.19 -6.74
CA VAL A 108 2.47 2.58 -5.94
C VAL A 108 2.40 1.09 -6.23
N PHE A 109 2.32 0.27 -5.18
CA PHE A 109 2.06 -1.16 -5.25
C PHE A 109 0.84 -1.53 -4.42
N PHE A 110 0.02 -2.44 -4.94
CA PHE A 110 -1.09 -3.04 -4.21
C PHE A 110 -0.68 -4.41 -3.67
N LEU A 111 -0.70 -4.54 -2.35
CA LEU A 111 -0.35 -5.77 -1.66
C LEU A 111 -1.62 -6.55 -1.35
N ILE A 112 -1.73 -7.72 -1.93
CA ILE A 112 -2.82 -8.67 -1.70
C ILE A 112 -2.22 -10.04 -1.34
N ALA A 113 -3.06 -10.96 -0.87
CA ALA A 113 -2.66 -12.34 -0.66
C ALA A 113 -3.56 -13.30 -1.46
N ASN A 114 -3.40 -14.61 -1.30
CA ASN A 114 -4.16 -15.61 -2.00
C ASN A 114 -5.63 -15.60 -1.59
N THR A 115 -6.48 -15.97 -2.54
CA THR A 115 -7.89 -16.29 -2.30
C THR A 115 -8.17 -17.75 -2.66
N THR A 116 -9.15 -18.35 -1.98
CA THR A 116 -9.67 -19.68 -2.32
C THR A 116 -10.73 -19.62 -3.43
N ASP A 117 -11.21 -18.43 -3.78
CA ASP A 117 -12.14 -18.22 -4.89
C ASP A 117 -11.38 -18.15 -6.22
N GLU A 118 -11.55 -19.17 -7.05
CA GLU A 118 -10.89 -19.29 -8.35
C GLU A 118 -11.30 -18.18 -9.32
N THR A 119 -12.55 -17.74 -9.28
CA THR A 119 -13.07 -16.66 -10.13
C THR A 119 -12.39 -15.34 -9.78
N LEU A 120 -12.27 -15.06 -8.48
CA LEU A 120 -11.59 -13.89 -7.98
C LEU A 120 -10.10 -13.93 -8.31
N GLN A 121 -9.46 -15.12 -8.20
CA GLN A 121 -8.06 -15.28 -8.58
C GLN A 121 -7.84 -15.04 -10.08
N LEU A 122 -8.74 -15.48 -10.94
CA LEU A 122 -8.68 -15.17 -12.37
C LEU A 122 -8.80 -13.68 -12.65
N SER A 123 -9.66 -12.97 -11.90
CA SER A 123 -9.77 -11.50 -11.98
C SER A 123 -8.45 -10.82 -11.59
N ILE A 124 -7.82 -11.25 -10.50
CA ILE A 124 -6.51 -10.75 -10.05
C ILE A 124 -5.43 -10.99 -11.10
N ASN A 125 -5.41 -12.17 -11.73
CA ASN A 125 -4.43 -12.48 -12.78
C ASN A 125 -4.56 -11.51 -13.96
N ARG A 126 -5.79 -11.19 -14.39
CA ARG A 126 -6.06 -10.20 -15.45
C ARG A 126 -5.63 -8.80 -15.03
N GLU A 127 -5.96 -8.40 -13.81
CA GLU A 127 -5.57 -7.10 -13.25
C GLU A 127 -4.05 -6.96 -13.21
N THR A 128 -3.34 -7.98 -12.76
CA THR A 128 -1.88 -8.00 -12.70
C THR A 128 -1.23 -7.82 -14.07
N LEU A 129 -1.75 -8.49 -15.09
CA LEU A 129 -1.26 -8.35 -16.47
C LEU A 129 -1.49 -6.94 -17.03
N ALA A 130 -2.64 -6.32 -16.68
CA ALA A 130 -3.02 -5.01 -17.18
C ALA A 130 -2.21 -3.87 -16.53
N PHE A 131 -1.99 -3.92 -15.21
CA PHE A 131 -1.45 -2.79 -14.47
C PHE A 131 -0.01 -2.99 -13.98
N ARG A 132 0.43 -4.23 -13.75
CA ARG A 132 1.78 -4.58 -13.28
C ARG A 132 2.21 -3.87 -11.99
N ASP A 133 1.26 -3.65 -11.11
CA ASP A 133 1.43 -2.95 -9.82
C ASP A 133 0.97 -3.78 -8.62
N ILE A 134 0.59 -5.05 -8.84
CA ILE A 134 0.16 -5.97 -7.80
C ILE A 134 1.33 -6.82 -7.32
N VAL A 135 1.48 -6.89 -6.01
CA VAL A 135 2.33 -7.85 -5.30
C VAL A 135 1.42 -8.83 -4.58
N GLN A 136 1.35 -10.07 -5.04
CA GLN A 136 0.53 -11.09 -4.40
C GLN A 136 1.39 -12.08 -3.62
N GLY A 137 1.18 -12.15 -2.29
CA GLY A 137 1.79 -13.16 -1.43
C GLY A 137 1.09 -14.52 -1.52
N ASP A 138 1.78 -15.61 -1.21
CA ASP A 138 1.28 -16.98 -1.30
C ASP A 138 0.58 -17.49 -0.02
N PHE A 139 0.25 -16.61 0.91
CA PHE A 139 -0.57 -16.89 2.09
C PHE A 139 -2.03 -16.46 1.87
N LEU A 140 -2.96 -17.07 2.63
CA LEU A 140 -4.39 -16.75 2.52
C LEU A 140 -4.69 -15.32 2.98
N ASP A 141 -5.43 -14.56 2.18
CA ASP A 141 -5.90 -13.23 2.55
C ASP A 141 -6.97 -13.32 3.64
N SER A 142 -6.69 -12.68 4.74
CA SER A 142 -7.61 -12.56 5.86
C SER A 142 -7.20 -11.43 6.78
N TYR A 143 -8.15 -10.93 7.56
CA TYR A 143 -7.89 -9.88 8.55
C TYR A 143 -6.81 -10.28 9.57
N LYS A 144 -6.77 -11.55 9.97
CA LYS A 144 -5.74 -12.08 10.90
C LYS A 144 -4.36 -12.26 10.27
N ASN A 145 -4.28 -12.22 8.95
CA ASN A 145 -3.03 -12.33 8.20
C ASN A 145 -2.48 -10.96 7.73
N LEU A 146 -3.06 -9.85 8.22
CA LEU A 146 -2.55 -8.52 7.91
C LEU A 146 -1.12 -8.31 8.36
N SER A 147 -0.69 -8.91 9.48
CA SER A 147 0.71 -8.87 9.93
C SER A 147 1.67 -9.47 8.90
N TYR A 148 1.29 -10.56 8.22
CA TYR A 148 2.08 -11.12 7.13
C TYR A 148 2.16 -10.15 5.95
N LYS A 149 1.04 -9.55 5.57
CA LYS A 149 0.97 -8.57 4.47
C LYS A 149 1.79 -7.32 4.77
N HIS A 150 1.76 -6.85 6.01
CA HIS A 150 2.55 -5.71 6.47
C HIS A 150 4.06 -6.01 6.43
N VAL A 151 4.51 -7.17 6.94
CA VAL A 151 5.92 -7.59 6.85
C VAL A 151 6.33 -7.82 5.39
N MET A 152 5.42 -8.33 4.54
CA MET A 152 5.65 -8.47 3.10
C MET A 152 5.93 -7.11 2.43
N ALA A 153 5.30 -6.01 2.88
CA ALA A 153 5.60 -4.67 2.39
C ALA A 153 7.06 -4.27 2.68
N LEU A 154 7.55 -4.54 3.89
CA LEU A 154 8.93 -4.26 4.26
C LEU A 154 9.91 -5.11 3.44
N LYS A 155 9.65 -6.43 3.34
CA LYS A 155 10.46 -7.36 2.55
C LYS A 155 10.57 -6.92 1.09
N MET A 156 9.43 -6.58 0.47
CA MET A 156 9.38 -6.14 -0.92
C MET A 156 10.35 -4.98 -1.19
N VAL A 157 10.37 -3.99 -0.30
CA VAL A 157 11.22 -2.81 -0.44
C VAL A 157 12.70 -3.19 -0.25
N VAL A 158 13.02 -3.98 0.78
CA VAL A 158 14.40 -4.42 1.05
C VAL A 158 14.96 -5.20 -0.14
N ASP A 159 14.18 -6.10 -0.73
CA ASP A 159 14.66 -7.01 -1.78
C ASP A 159 14.72 -6.33 -3.15
N ASN A 160 13.78 -5.43 -3.47
CA ASN A 160 13.54 -5.03 -4.85
C ASN A 160 13.57 -3.51 -5.10
N CYS A 161 13.72 -2.70 -4.05
CA CYS A 161 13.66 -1.23 -4.16
C CYS A 161 14.90 -0.56 -3.51
N PRO A 162 16.11 -0.76 -4.06
CA PRO A 162 17.37 -0.42 -3.40
C PRO A 162 17.60 1.07 -3.14
N ASN A 163 17.00 1.94 -3.95
CA ASN A 163 17.21 3.38 -3.87
C ASN A 163 16.06 4.12 -3.15
N VAL A 164 15.08 3.36 -2.70
CA VAL A 164 13.94 3.91 -1.97
C VAL A 164 14.42 4.44 -0.61
N LYS A 165 14.04 5.67 -0.30
CA LYS A 165 14.31 6.32 0.98
C LYS A 165 13.18 6.12 1.96
N TYR A 166 11.94 6.16 1.47
CA TYR A 166 10.74 6.05 2.29
C TYR A 166 9.72 5.11 1.66
N LEU A 167 9.22 4.20 2.49
CA LEU A 167 8.03 3.41 2.23
C LEU A 167 6.85 4.05 2.98
N VAL A 168 5.73 4.23 2.31
CA VAL A 168 4.47 4.63 2.92
C VAL A 168 3.51 3.43 2.88
N LYS A 169 3.22 2.83 4.02
CA LYS A 169 2.18 1.81 4.17
C LYS A 169 0.85 2.50 4.34
N VAL A 170 -0.15 2.10 3.57
CA VAL A 170 -1.50 2.68 3.62
C VAL A 170 -2.56 1.61 3.37
N ASP A 171 -3.76 1.80 3.93
CA ASP A 171 -4.91 0.95 3.65
C ASP A 171 -5.67 1.46 2.42
N ASP A 172 -6.38 0.59 1.69
CA ASP A 172 -7.04 0.92 0.42
C ASP A 172 -8.34 1.72 0.56
N ASP A 173 -8.77 1.98 1.79
CA ASP A 173 -9.89 2.88 2.16
C ASP A 173 -9.40 4.27 2.63
N THR A 174 -8.13 4.56 2.46
CA THR A 174 -7.48 5.78 2.93
C THR A 174 -7.16 6.71 1.77
N PHE A 175 -7.43 7.99 1.93
CA PHE A 175 -7.06 9.02 0.97
C PHE A 175 -5.65 9.56 1.28
N VAL A 176 -4.79 9.63 0.26
CA VAL A 176 -3.45 10.22 0.37
C VAL A 176 -3.36 11.48 -0.50
N ASN A 177 -2.96 12.59 0.11
CA ASN A 177 -2.62 13.80 -0.64
C ASN A 177 -1.20 13.67 -1.19
N THR A 178 -1.05 12.94 -2.29
CA THR A 178 0.24 12.55 -2.86
C THR A 178 1.14 13.74 -3.23
N PRO A 179 0.64 14.86 -3.80
CA PRO A 179 1.46 16.04 -4.04
C PRO A 179 2.06 16.61 -2.74
N ASN A 180 1.25 16.73 -1.69
CA ASN A 180 1.74 17.19 -0.38
C ASN A 180 2.67 16.17 0.27
N LEU A 181 2.36 14.88 0.15
CA LEU A 181 3.22 13.81 0.67
C LEU A 181 4.61 13.88 0.04
N LYS A 182 4.69 14.01 -1.29
CA LYS A 182 5.97 14.14 -1.99
C LYS A 182 6.77 15.34 -1.50
N LYS A 183 6.13 16.51 -1.44
CA LYS A 183 6.77 17.75 -0.93
C LYS A 183 7.25 17.59 0.51
N PHE A 184 6.43 16.96 1.36
CA PHE A 184 6.79 16.67 2.74
C PHE A 184 8.01 15.74 2.83
N LEU A 185 8.02 14.64 2.07
CA LEU A 185 9.14 13.68 2.08
C LEU A 185 10.43 14.31 1.55
N ASP A 186 10.38 15.14 0.51
CA ASP A 186 11.54 15.87 -0.02
C ASP A 186 12.11 16.81 1.06
N GLN A 187 11.27 17.57 1.77
CA GLN A 187 11.68 18.47 2.84
C GLN A 187 12.17 17.71 4.08
N TYR A 188 11.48 16.62 4.46
CA TYR A 188 11.87 15.79 5.61
C TYR A 188 13.24 15.14 5.38
N ASP A 189 13.49 14.62 4.16
CA ASP A 189 14.77 14.03 3.79
C ASP A 189 15.93 15.05 3.86
N GLN A 190 15.68 16.29 3.43
CA GLN A 190 16.70 17.37 3.51
C GLN A 190 17.06 17.73 4.95
N ASN A 191 16.09 17.77 5.85
CA ASN A 191 16.29 18.24 7.23
C ASN A 191 16.61 17.10 8.20
N TYR A 192 16.08 15.89 7.96
CA TYR A 192 16.10 14.75 8.89
C TYR A 192 16.43 13.42 8.18
N GLY A 193 17.11 13.43 7.04
CA GLY A 193 17.34 12.25 6.20
C GLY A 193 18.08 11.10 6.87
N ASN A 194 18.73 11.34 8.01
CA ASN A 194 19.38 10.31 8.83
C ASN A 194 18.45 9.75 9.93
N SER A 195 17.24 10.28 10.09
CA SER A 195 16.31 9.80 11.10
C SER A 195 15.77 8.42 10.69
N SER A 196 15.71 7.50 11.66
CA SER A 196 15.05 6.20 11.53
C SER A 196 13.65 6.17 12.13
N ASN A 197 13.14 7.30 12.64
CA ASN A 197 11.83 7.34 13.29
C ASN A 197 10.69 7.05 12.33
N LEU A 198 9.74 6.24 12.75
CA LEU A 198 8.46 6.07 12.05
C LEU A 198 7.65 7.36 12.13
N LEU A 199 7.06 7.80 11.01
CA LEU A 199 6.19 8.98 10.97
C LEU A 199 4.74 8.51 10.79
N CYS A 200 3.87 8.76 11.77
CA CYS A 200 2.52 8.24 11.77
C CYS A 200 1.62 8.94 12.80
N ASN A 201 0.36 8.55 12.85
CA ASN A 201 -0.49 8.86 14.00
C ASN A 201 -0.17 7.86 15.14
N THR A 202 0.56 8.32 16.14
CA THR A 202 1.02 7.48 17.26
C THR A 202 -0.10 7.11 18.21
N MET A 203 -0.10 5.87 18.65
CA MET A 203 -0.99 5.29 19.66
C MET A 203 -0.16 4.93 20.89
N GLU A 204 -0.58 5.42 22.04
CA GLU A 204 0.06 5.19 23.33
C GLU A 204 -0.97 4.67 24.33
N TYR A 205 -0.55 3.87 25.30
CA TYR A 205 -1.42 3.28 26.32
C TYR A 205 -2.64 2.54 25.77
N SER A 206 -2.50 1.92 24.60
CA SER A 206 -3.58 1.14 23.98
C SER A 206 -3.67 -0.23 24.62
N PRO A 207 -4.82 -0.61 25.21
CA PRO A 207 -4.94 -1.91 25.86
C PRO A 207 -4.99 -3.05 24.85
N ALA A 208 -4.37 -4.19 25.20
CA ALA A 208 -4.53 -5.43 24.47
C ALA A 208 -5.90 -6.04 24.81
N LEU A 209 -6.88 -5.82 23.94
CA LEU A 209 -8.27 -6.19 24.18
C LEU A 209 -8.42 -7.71 24.33
N ARG A 210 -9.18 -8.14 25.34
CA ARG A 210 -9.44 -9.57 25.62
C ARG A 210 -10.78 -10.03 25.09
N ASP A 211 -11.57 -9.12 24.56
CA ASP A 211 -12.87 -9.34 23.92
C ASP A 211 -13.04 -8.50 22.65
N GLY A 212 -14.19 -8.65 21.97
CA GLY A 212 -14.52 -7.88 20.77
C GLY A 212 -13.71 -8.28 19.53
N ARG A 213 -13.79 -7.42 18.51
CA ARG A 213 -13.22 -7.65 17.17
C ARG A 213 -11.68 -7.79 17.18
N TRP A 214 -11.00 -7.04 18.02
CA TRP A 214 -9.54 -7.01 18.11
C TRP A 214 -8.98 -7.79 19.31
N LYS A 215 -9.75 -8.75 19.82
CA LYS A 215 -9.30 -9.55 20.95
C LYS A 215 -8.03 -10.33 20.64
N VAL A 216 -7.10 -10.31 21.56
CA VAL A 216 -5.91 -11.16 21.59
C VAL A 216 -5.90 -12.00 22.85
N SER A 217 -5.46 -13.25 22.79
CA SER A 217 -5.33 -14.07 24.00
C SER A 217 -4.10 -13.66 24.83
N VAL A 218 -4.11 -14.00 26.11
CA VAL A 218 -2.98 -13.77 27.02
C VAL A 218 -1.75 -14.58 26.56
N GLU A 219 -1.96 -15.78 25.99
CA GLU A 219 -0.89 -16.63 25.48
C GLU A 219 -0.20 -15.99 24.26
N MET A 220 -0.97 -15.27 23.41
CA MET A 220 -0.44 -14.59 22.25
C MET A 220 0.29 -13.30 22.62
N PHE A 221 -0.28 -12.51 23.53
CA PHE A 221 0.29 -11.27 24.01
C PHE A 221 -0.08 -11.08 25.49
N PRO A 222 0.83 -11.39 26.43
CA PRO A 222 0.54 -11.40 27.87
C PRO A 222 0.41 -10.00 28.50
N GLU A 223 1.02 -8.98 27.91
CA GLU A 223 1.03 -7.63 28.43
C GLU A 223 -0.37 -7.01 28.35
N GLU A 224 -0.70 -6.14 29.30
CA GLU A 224 -2.00 -5.42 29.35
C GLU A 224 -2.10 -4.35 28.27
N TYR A 225 -0.99 -3.68 27.96
CA TYR A 225 -0.91 -2.60 26.99
C TYR A 225 0.09 -2.93 25.89
N TYR A 226 -0.23 -2.53 24.66
CA TYR A 226 0.74 -2.55 23.57
C TYR A 226 1.83 -1.50 23.81
N PRO A 227 3.07 -1.74 23.36
CA PRO A 227 4.07 -0.68 23.27
C PRO A 227 3.56 0.44 22.37
N LYS A 228 4.14 1.64 22.46
CA LYS A 228 3.84 2.72 21.52
C LYS A 228 3.93 2.21 20.09
N TYR A 229 2.91 2.49 19.27
CA TYR A 229 2.82 2.03 17.88
C TYR A 229 2.12 3.07 16.99
N CYS A 230 2.12 2.83 15.68
CA CYS A 230 1.46 3.63 14.68
C CYS A 230 0.06 3.10 14.39
N SER A 231 -0.96 3.96 14.33
CA SER A 231 -2.26 3.58 13.77
C SER A 231 -2.10 3.11 12.31
N GLY A 232 -2.61 1.92 12.00
CA GLY A 232 -2.26 1.15 10.80
C GLY A 232 -2.63 1.77 9.46
N TYR A 233 -3.60 2.70 9.42
CA TYR A 233 -4.10 3.22 8.15
C TYR A 233 -3.06 4.02 7.33
N PHE A 234 -2.01 4.60 7.97
CA PHE A 234 -0.97 5.37 7.28
C PHE A 234 0.32 5.43 8.13
N ILE A 235 1.40 4.87 7.59
CA ILE A 235 2.72 4.85 8.27
C ILE A 235 3.80 5.11 7.25
N ILE A 236 4.69 6.06 7.54
CA ILE A 236 5.89 6.34 6.75
C ILE A 236 7.10 5.70 7.43
N TYR A 237 7.79 4.85 6.70
CA TYR A 237 8.98 4.12 7.12
C TYR A 237 10.22 4.65 6.40
N PRO A 238 11.21 5.24 7.09
CA PRO A 238 12.54 5.46 6.50
C PRO A 238 13.23 4.12 6.21
N MET A 239 14.09 4.05 5.20
CA MET A 239 14.76 2.81 4.78
C MET A 239 15.56 2.14 5.92
N ALA A 240 16.19 2.93 6.80
CA ALA A 240 16.87 2.40 7.98
C ALA A 240 15.92 1.64 8.92
N ALA A 241 14.71 2.19 9.16
CA ALA A 241 13.68 1.53 9.95
C ALA A 241 13.15 0.26 9.27
N ILE A 242 12.90 0.31 7.94
CA ILE A 242 12.43 -0.85 7.16
C ILE A 242 13.39 -2.03 7.37
N SER A 243 14.69 -1.81 7.16
CA SER A 243 15.70 -2.85 7.26
C SER A 243 15.84 -3.40 8.69
N ALA A 244 15.75 -2.53 9.70
CA ALA A 244 15.86 -2.93 11.11
C ALA A 244 14.63 -3.72 11.57
N ILE A 245 13.42 -3.25 11.28
CA ILE A 245 12.16 -3.90 11.66
C ILE A 245 12.00 -5.23 10.91
N TYR A 246 12.34 -5.27 9.60
CA TYR A 246 12.31 -6.52 8.85
C TYR A 246 13.26 -7.56 9.44
N ARG A 247 14.46 -7.16 9.88
CA ARG A 247 15.40 -8.07 10.56
C ARG A 247 14.80 -8.63 11.84
N GLU A 248 14.15 -7.81 12.66
CA GLU A 248 13.48 -8.30 13.87
C GLU A 248 12.31 -9.24 13.56
N SER A 249 11.63 -9.08 12.43
CA SER A 249 10.59 -10.01 12.00
C SER A 249 11.13 -11.42 11.69
N GLN A 250 12.44 -11.56 11.49
CA GLN A 250 13.14 -12.84 11.27
C GLN A 250 13.66 -13.48 12.58
N ASN A 251 13.49 -12.81 13.71
CA ASN A 251 14.01 -13.25 15.00
C ASN A 251 13.12 -14.34 15.61
N GLU A 252 13.68 -15.51 15.84
CA GLU A 252 12.96 -16.70 16.39
C GLU A 252 12.34 -16.45 17.78
N ASN A 253 12.82 -15.46 18.52
CA ASN A 253 12.30 -15.13 19.86
C ASN A 253 11.12 -14.14 19.81
N VAL A 254 10.66 -13.73 18.64
CA VAL A 254 9.51 -12.86 18.49
C VAL A 254 8.25 -13.71 18.30
N LYS A 255 7.28 -13.56 19.20
CA LYS A 255 5.98 -14.19 19.03
C LYS A 255 5.13 -13.42 18.03
N PHE A 256 4.46 -14.15 17.16
CA PHE A 256 3.52 -13.56 16.20
C PHE A 256 2.33 -12.92 16.91
N LEU A 257 1.95 -11.73 16.41
CA LEU A 257 0.75 -11.01 16.81
C LEU A 257 -0.03 -10.62 15.54
N TRP A 258 -1.32 -10.94 15.49
CA TRP A 258 -2.14 -10.70 14.31
C TRP A 258 -2.62 -9.25 14.16
N VAL A 259 -2.54 -8.46 15.23
CA VAL A 259 -2.82 -7.00 15.20
C VAL A 259 -1.61 -6.31 14.56
N ASP A 260 -1.67 -6.14 13.24
CA ASP A 260 -0.52 -5.83 12.39
C ASP A 260 0.19 -4.53 12.72
N ASP A 261 -0.56 -3.48 13.03
CA ASP A 261 -0.02 -2.18 13.40
C ASP A 261 0.71 -2.21 14.74
N ALA A 262 0.12 -2.80 15.77
CA ALA A 262 0.78 -3.01 17.06
C ALA A 262 1.97 -3.97 16.96
N PHE A 263 1.89 -4.99 16.09
CA PHE A 263 2.98 -5.94 15.89
C PHE A 263 4.18 -5.31 15.19
N VAL A 264 3.97 -4.76 13.98
CA VAL A 264 5.07 -4.31 13.13
C VAL A 264 5.65 -2.98 13.60
N SER A 265 4.77 -1.99 13.84
CA SER A 265 5.20 -0.66 14.24
C SER A 265 5.36 -0.48 15.75
N GLY A 266 4.89 -1.43 16.55
CA GLY A 266 5.05 -1.43 18.02
C GLY A 266 6.11 -2.45 18.46
N VAL A 267 5.76 -3.73 18.46
CA VAL A 267 6.61 -4.81 19.00
C VAL A 267 7.93 -4.94 18.24
N LEU A 268 7.89 -5.06 16.91
CA LEU A 268 9.09 -5.21 16.10
C LEU A 268 9.92 -3.92 16.09
N ALA A 269 9.27 -2.75 15.96
CA ALA A 269 9.95 -1.46 16.01
C ALA A 269 10.63 -1.22 17.36
N GLY A 270 9.96 -1.57 18.48
CA GLY A 270 10.55 -1.50 19.83
C GLY A 270 11.79 -2.37 19.97
N LYS A 271 11.75 -3.63 19.49
CA LYS A 271 12.92 -4.53 19.47
C LYS A 271 14.04 -4.00 18.60
N ALA A 272 13.72 -3.39 17.48
CA ALA A 272 14.65 -2.73 16.58
C ALA A 272 15.17 -1.37 17.10
N ARG A 273 14.68 -0.89 18.26
CA ARG A 273 14.96 0.42 18.85
C ARG A 273 14.62 1.59 17.92
N ILE A 274 13.53 1.45 17.19
CA ILE A 274 13.00 2.48 16.30
C ILE A 274 11.98 3.32 17.06
N ASN A 275 12.15 4.63 17.04
CA ASN A 275 11.25 5.58 17.67
C ASN A 275 10.10 6.01 16.72
N HIS A 276 9.14 6.75 17.26
CA HIS A 276 7.98 7.24 16.55
C HIS A 276 7.88 8.76 16.66
N THR A 277 7.63 9.41 15.53
CA THR A 277 7.32 10.85 15.44
C THR A 277 5.87 11.00 15.01
N SER A 278 5.08 11.71 15.80
CA SER A 278 3.66 11.91 15.50
C SER A 278 3.46 12.95 14.40
N ILE A 279 2.75 12.55 13.33
CA ILE A 279 2.28 13.44 12.28
C ILE A 279 0.76 13.67 12.35
N ARG A 280 0.15 13.49 13.52
CA ARG A 280 -1.29 13.63 13.73
C ARG A 280 -1.83 14.98 13.25
N LYS A 281 -1.05 16.07 13.38
CA LYS A 281 -1.41 17.40 12.88
C LYS A 281 -1.58 17.47 11.36
N LEU A 282 -1.00 16.50 10.61
CA LEU A 282 -1.09 16.37 9.15
C LEU A 282 -2.10 15.30 8.71
N SER A 283 -2.87 14.75 9.64
CA SER A 283 -3.94 13.80 9.36
C SER A 283 -5.30 14.49 9.50
N LEU A 284 -6.21 14.16 8.59
CA LEU A 284 -7.59 14.62 8.64
C LEU A 284 -8.51 13.46 9.03
N ASN A 285 -9.46 13.76 9.89
CA ASN A 285 -10.56 12.89 10.25
C ASN A 285 -11.86 13.67 9.98
N TYR A 286 -12.38 13.58 8.77
CA TYR A 286 -13.67 14.13 8.40
C TYR A 286 -14.65 12.99 8.09
N VAL A 287 -15.83 13.07 8.64
CA VAL A 287 -16.93 12.14 8.38
C VAL A 287 -17.71 12.58 7.13
N ASP A 288 -17.64 13.88 6.79
CA ASP A 288 -18.36 14.50 5.68
C ASP A 288 -17.41 15.28 4.78
N ILE A 289 -17.33 14.83 3.54
CA ILE A 289 -16.48 15.44 2.51
C ILE A 289 -16.96 16.85 2.12
N THR A 290 -18.27 17.08 2.12
CA THR A 290 -18.85 18.38 1.76
C THR A 290 -18.42 19.44 2.76
N LYS A 291 -18.56 19.13 4.03
CA LYS A 291 -18.10 19.99 5.13
C LYS A 291 -16.58 20.23 5.06
N PHE A 292 -15.81 19.21 4.74
CA PHE A 292 -14.36 19.38 4.53
C PHE A 292 -14.06 20.37 3.41
N MET A 293 -14.74 20.26 2.26
CA MET A 293 -14.51 21.16 1.12
C MET A 293 -14.95 22.60 1.41
N GLU A 294 -16.00 22.78 2.19
CA GLU A 294 -16.46 24.10 2.66
C GLU A 294 -15.43 24.73 3.61
N ASP A 295 -15.05 24.02 4.67
CA ASP A 295 -14.04 24.46 5.65
C ASP A 295 -12.70 24.76 4.93
N PHE A 296 -12.32 23.96 3.93
CA PHE A 296 -11.10 24.16 3.17
C PHE A 296 -11.12 25.46 2.37
N LYS A 297 -12.26 25.82 1.77
CA LYS A 297 -12.43 27.09 1.03
C LYS A 297 -12.43 28.28 1.95
N GLU A 298 -13.13 28.16 3.10
CA GLU A 298 -13.30 29.27 4.04
C GLU A 298 -12.01 29.62 4.78
N PHE A 299 -11.25 28.61 5.23
CA PHE A 299 -10.07 28.79 6.07
C PHE A 299 -8.72 28.64 5.33
N GLY A 300 -8.73 28.62 3.98
CA GLY A 300 -7.52 28.59 3.16
C GLY A 300 -6.75 27.26 3.19
N GLY A 301 -7.41 26.19 3.61
CA GLY A 301 -6.91 24.82 3.57
C GLY A 301 -5.75 24.52 4.53
N ARG A 302 -5.97 23.58 5.45
CA ARG A 302 -4.84 23.02 6.21
C ARG A 302 -4.05 22.07 5.31
N PRO A 303 -2.71 22.19 5.21
CA PRO A 303 -1.93 21.16 4.56
C PRO A 303 -2.10 19.84 5.32
N PHE A 304 -2.38 18.77 4.60
CA PHE A 304 -2.51 17.42 5.14
C PHE A 304 -1.86 16.40 4.21
N LEU A 305 -1.47 15.27 4.76
CA LEU A 305 -0.88 14.14 4.03
C LEU A 305 -1.88 13.03 3.79
N VAL A 306 -2.77 12.82 4.75
CA VAL A 306 -3.66 11.65 4.77
C VAL A 306 -5.02 12.01 5.36
N GLY A 307 -6.06 11.42 4.78
CA GLY A 307 -7.42 11.50 5.29
C GLY A 307 -8.02 10.11 5.51
N ARG A 308 -8.42 9.82 6.76
CA ARG A 308 -9.25 8.65 7.08
C ARG A 308 -10.70 9.11 7.07
N MET A 309 -11.40 8.84 5.99
CA MET A 309 -12.69 9.48 5.72
C MET A 309 -13.79 8.50 5.39
N ASN A 310 -13.71 7.21 5.64
CA ASN A 310 -14.72 6.22 5.20
C ASN A 310 -15.38 6.57 3.85
N LEU A 311 -14.57 7.07 2.91
CA LEU A 311 -15.05 7.57 1.64
C LEU A 311 -15.38 6.40 0.71
N ASN A 312 -16.53 6.49 0.08
CA ASN A 312 -16.80 5.65 -1.08
C ASN A 312 -15.98 6.11 -2.28
N THR A 313 -15.96 5.31 -3.33
CA THR A 313 -15.15 5.56 -4.52
C THR A 313 -15.50 6.87 -5.25
N GLU A 314 -16.76 7.28 -5.20
CA GLU A 314 -17.22 8.52 -5.80
C GLU A 314 -16.74 9.75 -5.02
N ASP A 315 -16.78 9.69 -3.71
CA ASP A 315 -16.29 10.77 -2.84
C ASP A 315 -14.77 10.92 -2.94
N LEU A 316 -14.02 9.83 -3.08
CA LEU A 316 -12.59 9.87 -3.37
C LEU A 316 -12.28 10.63 -4.66
N LYS A 317 -13.04 10.39 -5.74
CA LYS A 317 -12.90 11.12 -7.00
C LYS A 317 -13.23 12.59 -6.85
N LYS A 318 -14.31 12.94 -6.14
CA LYS A 318 -14.70 14.35 -5.88
C LYS A 318 -13.63 15.07 -5.09
N LEU A 319 -13.13 14.45 -4.01
CA LEU A 319 -12.06 15.03 -3.20
C LEU A 319 -10.79 15.25 -4.01
N TRP A 320 -10.42 14.27 -4.85
CA TRP A 320 -9.25 14.39 -5.71
C TRP A 320 -9.39 15.54 -6.72
N ALA A 321 -10.54 15.65 -7.39
CA ALA A 321 -10.82 16.75 -8.32
C ALA A 321 -10.74 18.10 -7.60
N PHE A 322 -11.37 18.22 -6.43
CA PHE A 322 -11.33 19.44 -5.62
C PHE A 322 -9.90 19.87 -5.25
N LEU A 323 -9.06 18.93 -4.80
CA LEU A 323 -7.69 19.24 -4.38
C LEU A 323 -6.76 19.64 -5.52
N LYS A 324 -7.02 19.19 -6.77
CA LYS A 324 -6.27 19.67 -7.95
C LYS A 324 -6.41 21.16 -8.17
N ASP A 325 -7.61 21.70 -7.88
CA ASP A 325 -7.93 23.10 -8.10
C ASP A 325 -7.58 23.98 -6.88
N HIS A 326 -7.31 23.37 -5.71
CA HIS A 326 -7.16 24.07 -4.43
C HIS A 326 -5.87 23.65 -3.69
N VAL A 327 -4.70 23.79 -4.31
CA VAL A 327 -3.42 23.42 -3.67
C VAL A 327 -3.01 24.47 -2.61
N PRO A 328 -2.82 24.07 -1.32
CA PRO A 328 -2.35 25.00 -0.30
C PRO A 328 -0.92 25.49 -0.59
N LYS A 329 -0.69 26.79 -0.47
CA LYS A 329 0.62 27.42 -0.69
C LYS A 329 1.56 27.37 0.53
N THR A 330 1.11 26.82 1.66
CA THR A 330 1.84 26.83 2.94
C THR A 330 2.93 25.77 3.06
N ASN A 331 3.97 26.06 3.84
CA ASN A 331 5.04 25.11 4.16
C ASN A 331 4.53 24.03 5.13
N ILE A 332 4.69 22.76 4.75
CA ILE A 332 4.12 21.63 5.51
C ILE A 332 4.92 21.34 6.78
N LEU A 333 6.26 21.53 6.77
CA LEU A 333 7.11 21.25 7.93
C LEU A 333 6.97 22.26 9.07
N GLU A 334 6.70 23.54 8.77
CA GLU A 334 6.53 24.58 9.80
C GLU A 334 5.38 24.28 10.78
N ARG A 335 4.44 23.41 10.38
CA ARG A 335 3.32 22.99 11.24
C ARG A 335 3.62 21.83 12.17
N LEU A 336 4.70 21.10 11.96
CA LEU A 336 5.02 19.95 12.82
C LEU A 336 5.73 20.35 14.11
N GLU A 337 6.23 21.62 14.24
CA GLU A 337 7.01 22.04 15.40
C GLU A 337 8.09 21.01 15.75
N LEU A 338 8.76 20.47 14.70
CA LEU A 338 9.81 19.47 14.85
C LEU A 338 11.10 20.06 15.45
N HIS A 339 11.01 21.18 16.15
CA HIS A 339 12.17 21.85 16.75
C HIS A 339 12.80 21.08 17.91
N ASN A 340 12.26 19.90 18.30
CA ASN A 340 12.73 19.08 19.42
C ASN A 340 12.96 17.60 19.05
N LEU A 341 13.41 17.29 17.83
CA LEU A 341 13.86 15.94 17.45
C LEU A 341 15.38 15.82 17.56
#